data_90cb98c1e01f18e27f3ea2535191bff9
#
_entry.id   90cb98c1e01f18e27f3ea2535191bff9
#
_cell.length_a   1.000
_cell.length_b   1.000
_cell.length_c   1.000
_cell.angle_alpha   90.00
_cell.angle_beta   90.00
_cell.angle_gamma   90.00
#
_symmetry.space_group_name_H-M   'P 1'
#
loop_
_entity.id
_entity.type
_entity.pdbx_description
1 polymer ?
#
loop_
_entity_poly.entity_id
_entity_poly.type
_entity_poly.pdbx_seq_one_letter_code
_entity_poly.pdbx_strand_id
1 'polypeptide(L)' 'MALDDLLISTGVDQLIRLVKEKRRVEIGAAAKELKQPMRTIEDWTHVLEEEGLVSIEYKLTKIFLVWHGPPSEYV' A
#
# COMPACT_ATOMS: atom_id res chain seq x y z
N MET A 1 7.54 -11.18 20.03
CA MET A 1 7.88 -10.11 20.70
C MET A 1 7.82 -8.82 19.91
N ALA A 2 7.64 -7.78 20.60
CA ALA A 2 7.40 -6.53 19.95
C ALA A 2 8.47 -6.15 18.94
N LEU A 3 9.67 -6.52 19.24
CA LEU A 3 10.75 -6.17 18.38
C LEU A 3 10.61 -6.77 17.00
N ASP A 4 10.26 -8.03 16.97
CA ASP A 4 10.08 -8.69 15.70
C ASP A 4 8.91 -8.11 14.95
N ASP A 5 7.87 -7.78 15.67
CA ASP A 5 6.71 -7.19 15.05
C ASP A 5 7.06 -5.87 14.41
N LEU A 6 7.88 -5.11 15.08
CA LEU A 6 8.29 -3.84 14.54
C LEU A 6 9.03 -3.99 13.23
N LEU A 7 9.91 -4.97 13.18
CA LEU A 7 10.69 -5.18 11.99
C LEU A 7 9.83 -5.61 10.82
N ILE A 8 8.87 -6.42 11.10
CA ILE A 8 8.05 -6.97 10.04
C ILE A 8 7.04 -5.98 9.54
N SER A 9 6.50 -5.19 10.43
CA SER A 9 5.34 -4.40 10.09
C SER A 9 5.66 -3.00 9.64
N THR A 10 6.90 -2.69 9.40
CA THR A 10 7.21 -1.29 9.20
C THR A 10 6.64 -0.71 7.92
N GLY A 11 7.08 -1.17 6.80
CA GLY A 11 6.77 -0.49 5.57
C GLY A 11 5.44 -0.86 4.98
N VAL A 12 5.31 -2.12 4.66
CA VAL A 12 4.12 -2.58 3.96
C VAL A 12 2.87 -2.33 4.78
N ASP A 13 2.96 -2.56 6.08
CA ASP A 13 1.80 -2.34 6.94
C ASP A 13 1.36 -0.90 6.93
N GLN A 14 2.31 0.01 6.92
CA GLN A 14 1.97 1.41 6.87
C GLN A 14 1.29 1.77 5.56
N LEU A 15 1.75 1.18 4.48
CA LEU A 15 1.14 1.42 3.19
C LEU A 15 -0.28 0.86 3.17
N ILE A 16 -0.46 -0.32 3.72
CA ILE A 16 -1.80 -0.91 3.79
C ILE A 16 -2.74 -0.02 4.56
N ARG A 17 -2.32 0.48 5.69
CA ARG A 17 -3.14 1.37 6.48
C ARG A 17 -3.51 2.62 5.71
N LEU A 18 -2.54 3.19 5.05
CA LEU A 18 -2.77 4.43 4.33
C LEU A 18 -3.80 4.24 3.23
N VAL A 19 -3.61 3.20 2.42
CA VAL A 19 -4.52 2.94 1.32
C VAL A 19 -5.90 2.56 1.83
N LYS A 20 -5.94 1.77 2.89
CA LYS A 20 -7.20 1.36 3.46
C LYS A 20 -7.99 2.55 3.98
N GLU A 21 -7.30 3.46 4.62
CA GLU A 21 -7.94 4.62 5.20
C GLU A 21 -8.45 5.57 4.13
N LYS A 22 -7.64 5.81 3.13
CA LYS A 22 -7.99 6.77 2.08
C LYS A 22 -8.73 6.17 0.92
N ARG A 23 -8.76 4.85 0.85
CA ARG A 23 -9.41 4.09 -0.21
C ARG A 23 -8.72 4.22 -1.56
N ARG A 24 -8.13 5.33 -1.81
CA ARG A 24 -7.44 5.59 -3.05
C ARG A 24 -6.35 6.60 -2.76
N VAL A 25 -5.13 6.28 -3.18
CA VAL A 25 -4.01 7.17 -2.90
C VAL A 25 -3.03 7.12 -4.06
N GLU A 26 -2.46 8.26 -4.37
CA GLU A 26 -1.47 8.34 -5.43
C GLU A 26 -0.12 7.89 -4.89
N ILE A 27 0.64 7.18 -5.73
CA ILE A 27 1.92 6.60 -5.30
C ILE A 27 2.86 7.67 -4.76
N GLY A 28 2.95 8.81 -5.46
CA GLY A 28 3.82 9.88 -5.00
C GLY A 28 3.42 10.41 -3.65
N ALA A 29 2.12 10.53 -3.42
CA ALA A 29 1.63 10.99 -2.13
C ALA A 29 1.96 9.97 -1.04
N ALA A 30 1.82 8.70 -1.35
CA ALA A 30 2.14 7.66 -0.39
C ALA A 30 3.62 7.69 -0.03
N ALA A 31 4.48 7.90 -1.02
CA ALA A 31 5.90 7.98 -0.76
C ALA A 31 6.22 9.11 0.18
N LYS A 32 5.60 10.26 -0.01
CA LYS A 32 5.80 11.39 0.86
C LYS A 32 5.28 11.12 2.25
N GLU A 33 4.09 10.58 2.32
CA GLU A 33 3.45 10.33 3.59
C GLU A 33 4.26 9.37 4.44
N LEU A 34 4.76 8.32 3.82
CA LEU A 34 5.51 7.30 4.53
C LEU A 34 7.00 7.58 4.56
N LYS A 35 7.43 8.65 3.91
CA LYS A 35 8.83 9.03 3.87
C LYS A 35 9.70 7.91 3.30
N GLN A 36 9.24 7.35 2.21
CA GLN A 36 9.94 6.28 1.54
C GLN A 36 10.18 6.64 0.09
N PRO A 37 11.23 6.08 -0.53
CA PRO A 37 11.45 6.31 -1.95
C PRO A 37 10.30 5.74 -2.77
N MET A 38 10.06 6.38 -3.92
CA MET A 38 9.02 5.90 -4.82
C MET A 38 9.20 4.44 -5.16
N ARG A 39 10.44 4.04 -5.40
CA ARG A 39 10.72 2.68 -5.77
C ARG A 39 10.27 1.69 -4.71
N THR A 40 10.50 2.03 -3.46
CA THR A 40 10.07 1.18 -2.37
C THR A 40 8.56 1.04 -2.36
N ILE A 41 7.87 2.15 -2.56
CA ILE A 41 6.41 2.11 -2.61
C ILE A 41 5.93 1.26 -3.77
N GLU A 42 6.59 1.38 -4.91
CA GLU A 42 6.22 0.58 -6.06
C GLU A 42 6.40 -0.91 -5.79
N ASP A 43 7.50 -1.28 -5.15
CA ASP A 43 7.74 -2.67 -4.82
C ASP A 43 6.66 -3.21 -3.90
N TRP A 44 6.33 -2.44 -2.88
CA TRP A 44 5.29 -2.86 -1.95
C TRP A 44 3.93 -2.93 -2.64
N THR A 45 3.70 -2.03 -3.57
CA THR A 45 2.45 -2.02 -4.32
C THR A 45 2.27 -3.31 -5.11
N HIS A 46 3.33 -3.77 -5.74
CA HIS A 46 3.25 -5.02 -6.48
C HIS A 46 2.89 -6.20 -5.59
N VAL A 47 3.47 -6.22 -4.39
CA VAL A 47 3.14 -7.27 -3.45
C VAL A 47 1.66 -7.23 -3.08
N LEU A 48 1.16 -6.03 -2.80
CA LEU A 48 -0.24 -5.88 -2.42
C LEU A 48 -1.18 -6.22 -3.57
N GLU A 49 -0.75 -5.89 -4.77
CA GLU A 49 -1.56 -6.20 -5.94
C GLU A 49 -1.64 -7.71 -6.15
N GLU A 50 -0.53 -8.39 -5.96
CA GLU A 50 -0.52 -9.83 -6.11
C GLU A 50 -1.40 -10.51 -5.06
N GLU A 51 -1.49 -9.92 -3.90
CA GLU A 51 -2.33 -10.44 -2.85
C GLU A 51 -3.80 -10.11 -3.06
N GLY A 52 -4.09 -9.26 -4.02
CA GLY A 52 -5.46 -8.87 -4.28
C GLY A 52 -5.98 -7.80 -3.37
N LEU A 53 -5.13 -7.16 -2.61
CA LEU A 53 -5.55 -6.13 -1.67
C LEU A 53 -5.77 -4.78 -2.32
N VAL A 54 -5.04 -4.50 -3.37
CA VAL A 54 -5.16 -3.24 -4.08
C VAL A 54 -5.14 -3.49 -5.58
N SER A 55 -5.63 -2.52 -6.33
CA SER A 55 -5.41 -2.50 -7.76
C SER A 55 -4.71 -1.19 -8.11
N ILE A 56 -4.09 -1.18 -9.26
CA ILE A 56 -3.31 -0.04 -9.71
C ILE A 56 -4.06 0.64 -10.84
N GLU A 57 -4.25 1.94 -10.70
CA GLU A 57 -4.88 2.75 -11.74
C GLU A 57 -3.87 3.71 -12.31
N TYR A 58 -3.86 3.83 -13.62
CA TYR A 58 -3.00 4.79 -14.31
C TYR A 58 -3.86 5.90 -14.86
N LYS A 59 -3.55 7.13 -14.46
CA LYS A 59 -4.28 8.29 -14.96
C LYS A 59 -3.30 9.34 -15.38
N LEU A 60 -3.28 9.61 -16.68
CA LEU A 60 -2.33 10.58 -17.22
C LEU A 60 -0.93 10.22 -16.78
N THR A 61 -0.33 11.05 -15.96
CA THR A 61 1.03 10.78 -15.49
C THR A 61 1.08 10.29 -14.07
N LYS A 62 -0.07 9.95 -13.50
CA LYS A 62 -0.12 9.55 -12.10
C LYS A 62 -0.56 8.12 -11.95
N ILE A 63 -0.09 7.51 -10.88
CA ILE A 63 -0.43 6.13 -10.57
C ILE A 63 -1.11 6.11 -9.21
N PHE A 64 -2.28 5.48 -9.16
CA PHE A 64 -3.07 5.42 -7.95
C PHE A 64 -3.22 4.00 -7.47
N LEU A 65 -3.24 3.86 -6.15
CA LEU A 65 -3.56 2.60 -5.49
C LEU A 65 -5.00 2.65 -5.03
N VAL A 66 -5.76 1.63 -5.36
CA VAL A 66 -7.16 1.56 -4.96
C VAL A 66 -7.34 0.37 -4.03
N TRP A 67 -7.93 0.61 -2.88
CA TRP A 67 -8.09 -0.42 -1.87
C TRP A 67 -9.24 -1.35 -2.19
N HIS A 68 -8.97 -2.64 -2.12
CA HIS A 68 -10.01 -3.65 -2.32
C HIS A 68 -10.30 -4.42 -1.06
N GLY A 69 -9.28 -4.62 -0.26
CA GLY A 69 -9.45 -5.37 0.96
C GLY A 69 -9.37 -6.86 0.72
N PRO A 70 -9.12 -7.62 1.79
CA PRO A 70 -9.06 -9.08 1.67
C PRO A 70 -10.46 -9.64 1.50
N PRO A 71 -10.64 -10.47 0.48
CA PRO A 71 -11.97 -11.02 0.23
C PRO A 71 -12.50 -11.83 1.39
N SER A 72 -11.62 -12.46 2.12
CA SER A 72 -12.05 -13.33 3.21
C SER A 72 -12.71 -12.58 4.33
N GLU A 73 -12.59 -11.28 4.35
CA GLU A 73 -13.21 -10.49 5.41
C GLU A 73 -14.72 -10.52 5.34
N TYR A 74 -15.26 -10.89 4.21
CA TYR A 74 -16.69 -10.80 4.00
C TYR A 74 -17.42 -12.09 4.21
N VAL A 75 -16.73 -13.03 4.70
CA VAL A 75 -17.32 -14.35 4.91
C VAL A 75 -18.06 -14.43 6.23
#